data_026f4f4eaa7d1a67019817514316264f
#
_entry.id   026f4f4eaa7d1a67019817514316264f
#
_cell.length_a   1.000
_cell.length_b   1.000
_cell.length_c   1.000
_cell.angle_alpha   90.00
_cell.angle_beta   90.00
_cell.angle_gamma   90.00
#
_symmetry.space_group_name_H-M   'P 1'
#
loop_
_entity.id
_entity.type
_entity.pdbx_description
1 polymer ?
#
loop_
_entity_poly.entity_id
_entity_poly.type
_entity_poly.pdbx_seq_one_letter_code
_entity_poly.pdbx_strand_id
1 'polypeptide(L)'
;ENTLGKMCSEKREELLIGNGILIPSNPKKLTKQEQQTKDNLQEYKNWLLNLKILDPACGSGAFLNQALEYLISEHKNLQNDLALMGDLFASYMVEEEILEHNLYGVDINEDAVEIAKLSLWLRTAKRGRPLTKLADKIVCANSLLEMPFSENSFDVVIGNPPYGAKTSKDEQAKFRKIY
;
A
#
# COMPACT_ATOMS: atom_id res chain seq x y z
N GLU A 1 -9.68 2.91 7.35
CA GLU A 1 -10.96 2.58 6.67
C GLU A 1 -11.40 3.68 5.70
N ASN A 2 -11.30 4.96 6.10
CA ASN A 2 -11.98 6.00 5.33
C ASN A 2 -11.22 6.48 4.08
N THR A 3 -9.91 6.34 3.98
CA THR A 3 -9.15 6.83 2.82
C THR A 3 -8.84 5.70 1.85
N LEU A 4 -8.07 4.72 2.26
CA LEU A 4 -7.64 3.61 1.40
C LEU A 4 -8.82 2.71 0.99
N GLY A 5 -9.70 2.36 1.95
CA GLY A 5 -10.89 1.56 1.67
C GLY A 5 -11.84 2.23 0.68
N LYS A 6 -12.05 3.54 0.82
CA LYS A 6 -12.86 4.32 -0.11
C LYS A 6 -12.28 4.32 -1.52
N MET A 7 -10.97 4.57 -1.66
CA MET A 7 -10.29 4.52 -2.97
C MET A 7 -10.42 3.16 -3.65
N CYS A 8 -10.25 2.07 -2.90
CA CYS A 8 -10.42 0.72 -3.44
C CYS A 8 -11.85 0.47 -3.90
N SER A 9 -12.86 0.91 -3.11
CA SER A 9 -14.27 0.80 -3.49
C SER A 9 -14.59 1.60 -4.74
N GLU A 10 -14.16 2.86 -4.81
CA GLU A 10 -14.35 3.73 -5.97
C GLU A 10 -13.69 3.15 -7.23
N LYS A 11 -12.47 2.58 -7.10
CA LYS A 11 -11.79 1.94 -8.23
C LYS A 11 -12.49 0.67 -8.70
N ARG A 12 -13.05 -0.13 -7.78
CA ARG A 12 -13.88 -1.29 -8.13
C ARG A 12 -15.16 -0.88 -8.87
N GLU A 13 -15.82 0.19 -8.43
CA GLU A 13 -17.00 0.74 -9.11
C GLU A 13 -16.64 1.26 -10.50
N GLU A 14 -15.56 2.01 -10.65
CA GLU A 14 -15.04 2.49 -11.95
C GLU A 14 -14.82 1.34 -12.93
N LEU A 15 -14.23 0.25 -12.45
CA LEU A 15 -13.95 -0.96 -13.25
C LEU A 15 -15.15 -1.90 -13.34
N LEU A 16 -16.33 -1.51 -12.86
CA LEU A 16 -17.55 -2.32 -12.88
C LEU A 16 -17.39 -3.70 -12.22
N ILE A 17 -16.52 -3.77 -11.20
CA ILE A 17 -16.33 -4.99 -10.40
C ILE A 17 -17.38 -5.00 -9.29
N GLY A 18 -18.45 -5.77 -9.46
CA GLY A 18 -19.52 -5.90 -8.48
C GLY A 18 -19.10 -6.63 -7.20
N ASN A 19 -19.95 -6.56 -6.16
CA ASN A 19 -19.74 -7.26 -4.87
C ASN A 19 -19.93 -8.78 -4.95
N GLY A 20 -20.21 -9.34 -6.12
CA GLY A 20 -20.33 -10.76 -6.38
C GLY A 20 -19.99 -11.05 -7.83
N ILE A 21 -19.02 -11.92 -8.04
CA ILE A 21 -18.61 -12.34 -9.37
C ILE A 21 -19.45 -13.53 -9.78
N LEU A 22 -20.08 -13.43 -10.95
CA LEU A 22 -20.77 -14.56 -11.56
C LEU A 22 -19.75 -15.64 -11.94
N ILE A 23 -19.85 -16.80 -11.29
CA ILE A 23 -18.98 -17.93 -11.58
C ILE A 23 -19.26 -18.42 -13.00
N PRO A 24 -18.28 -18.42 -13.90
CA PRO A 24 -18.48 -18.86 -15.28
C PRO A 24 -18.84 -20.35 -15.32
N SER A 25 -19.80 -20.69 -16.17
CA SER A 25 -20.22 -22.09 -16.38
C SER A 25 -19.09 -22.95 -16.93
N ASN A 26 -18.13 -22.35 -17.64
CA ASN A 26 -16.94 -23.00 -18.17
C ASN A 26 -15.74 -22.06 -18.11
N PRO A 27 -14.86 -22.20 -17.10
CA PRO A 27 -13.67 -21.34 -16.96
C PRO A 27 -12.69 -21.41 -18.14
N LYS A 28 -12.77 -22.45 -18.96
CA LYS A 28 -11.93 -22.58 -20.17
C LYS A 28 -12.50 -21.88 -21.40
N LYS A 29 -13.78 -21.48 -21.34
CA LYS A 29 -14.46 -20.83 -22.46
C LYS A 29 -15.40 -19.74 -21.92
N LEU A 30 -14.82 -18.61 -21.58
CA LEU A 30 -15.54 -17.46 -21.07
C LEU A 30 -16.40 -16.81 -22.18
N THR A 31 -17.55 -16.32 -21.81
CA THR A 31 -18.34 -15.39 -22.64
C THR A 31 -17.63 -14.05 -22.73
N LYS A 32 -18.04 -13.18 -23.65
CA LYS A 32 -17.46 -11.83 -23.78
C LYS A 32 -17.59 -11.01 -22.48
N GLN A 33 -18.70 -11.15 -21.78
CA GLN A 33 -18.94 -10.44 -20.52
C GLN A 33 -18.06 -10.98 -19.39
N GLU A 34 -17.93 -12.30 -19.28
CA GLU A 34 -17.03 -12.95 -18.31
C GLU A 34 -15.56 -12.60 -18.57
N GLN A 35 -15.16 -12.56 -19.84
CA GLN A 35 -13.81 -12.11 -20.22
C GLN A 35 -13.57 -10.65 -19.81
N GLN A 36 -14.52 -9.75 -20.07
CA GLN A 36 -14.42 -8.36 -19.65
C GLN A 36 -14.28 -8.24 -18.12
N THR A 37 -15.06 -9.00 -17.36
CA THR A 37 -14.94 -9.03 -15.89
C THR A 37 -13.55 -9.49 -15.45
N LYS A 38 -13.01 -10.52 -16.09
CA LYS A 38 -11.65 -11.00 -15.81
C LYS A 38 -10.58 -9.94 -16.12
N ASP A 39 -10.72 -9.25 -17.24
CA ASP A 39 -9.82 -8.19 -17.66
C ASP A 39 -9.86 -7.01 -16.68
N ASN A 40 -11.06 -6.62 -16.22
CA ASN A 40 -11.25 -5.59 -15.20
C ASN A 40 -10.61 -5.98 -13.85
N LEU A 41 -10.74 -7.24 -13.43
CA LEU A 41 -10.07 -7.75 -12.22
C LEU A 41 -8.53 -7.69 -12.36
N GLN A 42 -8.01 -8.01 -13.55
CA GLN A 42 -6.58 -7.93 -13.82
C GLN A 42 -6.08 -6.48 -13.83
N GLU A 43 -6.87 -5.55 -14.36
CA GLU A 43 -6.60 -4.12 -14.30
C GLU A 43 -6.58 -3.61 -12.85
N TYR A 44 -7.56 -4.04 -12.03
CA TYR A 44 -7.60 -3.72 -10.61
C TYR A 44 -6.38 -4.26 -9.86
N LYS A 45 -5.93 -5.49 -10.18
CA LYS A 45 -4.69 -6.05 -9.65
C LYS A 45 -3.49 -5.17 -9.93
N ASN A 46 -3.34 -4.74 -11.19
CA ASN A 46 -2.24 -3.89 -11.60
C ASN A 46 -2.30 -2.52 -10.91
N TRP A 47 -3.49 -1.96 -10.75
CA TRP A 47 -3.67 -0.71 -10.01
C TRP A 47 -3.26 -0.85 -8.54
N LEU A 48 -3.71 -1.91 -7.83
CA LEU A 48 -3.32 -2.18 -6.45
C LEU A 48 -1.79 -2.31 -6.29
N LEU A 49 -1.13 -3.02 -7.20
CA LEU A 49 0.33 -3.22 -7.16
C LEU A 49 1.11 -1.92 -7.40
N ASN A 50 0.53 -0.94 -8.08
CA ASN A 50 1.16 0.36 -8.35
C ASN A 50 0.77 1.46 -7.36
N LEU A 51 -0.19 1.21 -6.48
CA LEU A 51 -0.66 2.19 -5.49
C LEU A 51 0.45 2.54 -4.49
N LYS A 52 0.77 3.82 -4.34
CA LYS A 52 1.82 4.29 -3.42
C LYS A 52 1.23 5.02 -2.23
N ILE A 53 1.55 4.54 -1.04
CA ILE A 53 1.02 5.01 0.23
C ILE A 53 2.17 5.54 1.08
N LEU A 54 2.08 6.80 1.51
CA LEU A 54 3.07 7.45 2.37
C LEU A 54 2.50 7.71 3.76
N ASP A 55 3.28 7.39 4.78
CA ASP A 55 3.12 7.95 6.13
C ASP A 55 4.30 8.89 6.43
N PRO A 56 4.10 10.22 6.41
CA PRO A 56 5.17 11.20 6.58
C PRO A 56 5.64 11.40 8.03
N ALA A 57 5.00 10.72 8.99
CA ALA A 57 5.35 10.72 10.42
C ALA A 57 5.06 9.33 11.01
N CYS A 58 5.68 8.30 10.41
CA CYS A 58 5.27 6.91 10.59
C CYS A 58 5.54 6.33 11.98
N GLY A 59 6.40 6.96 12.78
CA GLY A 59 6.79 6.41 14.07
C GLY A 59 7.29 4.97 13.94
N SER A 60 6.78 4.09 14.80
CA SER A 60 7.05 2.64 14.74
C SER A 60 6.21 1.87 13.70
N GLY A 61 5.55 2.56 12.77
CA GLY A 61 4.86 1.98 11.63
C GLY A 61 3.43 1.50 11.89
N ALA A 62 2.72 2.05 12.87
CA ALA A 62 1.37 1.60 13.21
C ALA A 62 0.39 1.71 12.04
N PHE A 63 0.32 2.87 11.36
CA PHE A 63 -0.54 3.07 10.20
C PHE A 63 -0.08 2.28 8.98
N LEU A 64 1.23 2.15 8.77
CA LEU A 64 1.80 1.31 7.69
C LEU A 64 1.42 -0.16 7.88
N ASN A 65 1.44 -0.68 9.11
CA ASN A 65 0.99 -2.04 9.40
C ASN A 65 -0.51 -2.23 9.16
N GLN A 66 -1.35 -1.23 9.46
CA GLN A 66 -2.77 -1.27 9.14
C GLN A 66 -3.02 -1.25 7.63
N ALA A 67 -2.28 -0.40 6.89
CA ALA A 67 -2.34 -0.37 5.44
C ALA A 67 -1.91 -1.71 4.82
N LEU A 68 -0.83 -2.32 5.34
CA LEU A 68 -0.36 -3.65 4.93
C LEU A 68 -1.46 -4.70 5.10
N GLU A 69 -2.09 -4.78 6.27
CA GLU A 69 -3.17 -5.76 6.56
C GLU A 69 -4.36 -5.56 5.63
N TYR A 70 -4.75 -4.30 5.41
CA TYR A 70 -5.83 -3.97 4.48
C TYR A 70 -5.52 -4.44 3.06
N LEU A 71 -4.33 -4.10 2.54
CA LEU A 71 -3.91 -4.50 1.20
C LEU A 71 -3.80 -6.02 1.05
N ILE A 72 -3.28 -6.73 2.06
CA ILE A 72 -3.24 -8.20 2.07
C ILE A 72 -4.65 -8.78 1.93
N SER A 73 -5.61 -8.24 2.68
CA SER A 73 -7.01 -8.68 2.59
C SER A 73 -7.60 -8.41 1.22
N GLU A 74 -7.38 -7.22 0.66
CA GLU A 74 -7.89 -6.82 -0.65
C GLU A 74 -7.31 -7.68 -1.79
N HIS A 75 -6.00 -7.94 -1.75
CA HIS A 75 -5.35 -8.85 -2.69
C HIS A 75 -5.84 -10.30 -2.58
N LYS A 76 -6.10 -10.79 -1.36
CA LYS A 76 -6.68 -12.14 -1.16
C LYS A 76 -8.08 -12.25 -1.75
N ASN A 77 -8.93 -11.23 -1.55
CA ASN A 77 -10.24 -11.18 -2.16
C ASN A 77 -10.13 -11.21 -3.68
N LEU A 78 -9.25 -10.39 -4.25
CA LEU A 78 -9.01 -10.35 -5.68
C LEU A 78 -8.46 -11.69 -6.24
N GLN A 79 -7.57 -12.37 -5.52
CA GLN A 79 -7.09 -13.70 -5.92
C GLN A 79 -8.23 -14.72 -5.97
N ASN A 80 -9.14 -14.69 -4.98
CA ASN A 80 -10.32 -15.55 -4.99
C ASN A 80 -11.23 -15.25 -6.19
N ASP A 81 -11.45 -13.97 -6.47
CA ASP A 81 -12.25 -13.52 -7.61
C ASP A 81 -11.65 -13.99 -8.94
N LEU A 82 -10.34 -13.84 -9.13
CA LEU A 82 -9.63 -14.32 -10.31
C LEU A 82 -9.62 -15.84 -10.42
N ALA A 83 -9.50 -16.56 -9.31
CA ALA A 83 -9.58 -18.02 -9.29
C ALA A 83 -10.97 -18.52 -9.73
N LEU A 84 -12.05 -17.86 -9.33
CA LEU A 84 -13.42 -18.14 -9.80
C LEU A 84 -13.54 -17.93 -11.32
N MET A 85 -12.82 -16.96 -11.88
CA MET A 85 -12.74 -16.72 -13.34
C MET A 85 -11.76 -17.65 -14.07
N GLY A 86 -11.29 -18.72 -13.40
CA GLY A 86 -10.42 -19.74 -13.98
C GLY A 86 -8.93 -19.38 -14.02
N ASP A 87 -8.51 -18.33 -13.35
CA ASP A 87 -7.11 -17.97 -13.19
C ASP A 87 -6.52 -18.64 -11.94
N LEU A 88 -6.21 -19.93 -12.04
CA LEU A 88 -5.66 -20.72 -10.95
C LEU A 88 -4.20 -20.35 -10.60
N PHE A 89 -3.52 -19.59 -11.46
CA PHE A 89 -2.16 -19.10 -11.26
C PHE A 89 -2.11 -17.65 -10.77
N ALA A 90 -3.24 -17.08 -10.41
CA ALA A 90 -3.31 -15.73 -9.82
C ALA A 90 -2.60 -15.62 -8.45
N SER A 91 -2.12 -16.74 -7.89
CA SER A 91 -1.34 -16.75 -6.65
C SER A 91 0.03 -16.12 -6.89
N TYR A 92 0.28 -15.02 -6.18
CA TYR A 92 1.56 -14.32 -6.12
C TYR A 92 1.89 -13.99 -4.66
N MET A 93 3.11 -13.54 -4.43
CA MET A 93 3.59 -13.24 -3.08
C MET A 93 3.12 -11.85 -2.64
N VAL A 94 1.85 -11.79 -2.24
CA VAL A 94 1.14 -10.54 -1.92
C VAL A 94 1.90 -9.67 -0.93
N GLU A 95 2.37 -10.27 0.14
CA GLU A 95 2.99 -9.53 1.22
C GLU A 95 4.31 -8.87 0.80
N GLU A 96 5.12 -9.59 0.03
CA GLU A 96 6.38 -9.11 -0.49
C GLU A 96 6.17 -8.01 -1.55
N GLU A 97 5.23 -8.21 -2.47
CA GLU A 97 4.85 -7.22 -3.48
C GLU A 97 4.37 -5.91 -2.85
N ILE A 98 3.54 -5.98 -1.79
CA ILE A 98 3.09 -4.79 -1.07
C ILE A 98 4.28 -4.04 -0.44
N LEU A 99 5.22 -4.75 0.19
CA LEU A 99 6.42 -4.11 0.75
C LEU A 99 7.34 -3.54 -0.33
N GLU A 100 7.41 -4.20 -1.49
CA GLU A 100 8.27 -3.73 -2.59
C GLU A 100 7.69 -2.52 -3.31
N HIS A 101 6.38 -2.32 -3.32
CA HIS A 101 5.77 -1.34 -4.21
C HIS A 101 4.90 -0.31 -3.51
N ASN A 102 4.20 -0.66 -2.40
CA ASN A 102 3.10 0.16 -1.93
C ASN A 102 3.43 1.05 -0.74
N LEU A 103 4.27 0.60 0.22
CA LEU A 103 4.38 1.25 1.52
C LEU A 103 5.65 2.08 1.65
N TYR A 104 5.48 3.35 2.04
CA TYR A 104 6.55 4.31 2.28
C TYR A 104 6.33 5.03 3.61
N GLY A 105 7.40 5.28 4.35
CA GLY A 105 7.34 5.98 5.63
C GLY A 105 8.51 6.90 5.84
N VAL A 106 8.26 7.99 6.56
CA VAL A 106 9.29 8.90 7.04
C VAL A 106 9.07 9.15 8.51
N ASP A 107 10.14 9.14 9.30
CA ASP A 107 10.11 9.62 10.68
C ASP A 107 11.44 10.27 11.02
N ILE A 108 11.44 11.22 11.96
CA ILE A 108 12.65 11.90 12.42
C ILE A 108 13.45 11.05 13.41
N ASN A 109 12.81 10.04 14.02
CA ASN A 109 13.42 9.18 15.02
C ASN A 109 13.93 7.89 14.36
N GLU A 110 15.25 7.71 14.35
CA GLU A 110 15.92 6.55 13.75
C GLU A 110 15.48 5.22 14.38
N ASP A 111 15.37 5.18 15.72
CA ASP A 111 14.93 3.96 16.43
C ASP A 111 13.49 3.57 16.03
N ALA A 112 12.61 4.57 15.87
CA ALA A 112 11.24 4.34 15.42
C ALA A 112 11.20 3.78 13.99
N VAL A 113 12.03 4.31 13.09
CA VAL A 113 12.19 3.83 11.71
C VAL A 113 12.64 2.36 11.69
N GLU A 114 13.64 2.00 12.50
CA GLU A 114 14.11 0.60 12.56
C GLU A 114 13.03 -0.34 13.14
N ILE A 115 12.26 0.11 14.14
CA ILE A 115 11.12 -0.66 14.66
C ILE A 115 10.03 -0.80 13.59
N ALA A 116 9.75 0.24 12.80
CA ALA A 116 8.78 0.17 11.71
C ALA A 116 9.19 -0.86 10.65
N LYS A 117 10.44 -0.84 10.19
CA LYS A 117 11.00 -1.85 9.27
C LYS A 117 10.86 -3.25 9.83
N LEU A 118 11.28 -3.45 11.08
CA LEU A 118 11.23 -4.75 11.74
C LEU A 118 9.78 -5.26 11.87
N SER A 119 8.85 -4.40 12.25
CA SER A 119 7.43 -4.76 12.40
C SER A 119 6.79 -5.19 11.07
N LEU A 120 7.10 -4.51 9.97
CA LEU A 120 6.65 -4.87 8.62
C LEU A 120 7.27 -6.22 8.18
N TRP A 121 8.57 -6.43 8.41
CA TRP A 121 9.25 -7.69 8.10
C TRP A 121 8.66 -8.88 8.86
N LEU A 122 8.40 -8.72 10.15
CA LEU A 122 7.84 -9.80 10.98
C LEU A 122 6.45 -10.26 10.48
N ARG A 123 5.67 -9.36 9.88
CA ARG A 123 4.36 -9.70 9.31
C ARG A 123 4.44 -10.43 7.98
N THR A 124 5.52 -10.21 7.23
CA THR A 124 5.70 -10.77 5.87
C THR A 124 6.75 -11.88 5.81
N ALA A 125 7.54 -12.06 6.87
CA ALA A 125 8.62 -13.03 6.92
C ALA A 125 8.11 -14.47 6.74
N LYS A 126 8.67 -15.15 5.75
CA LYS A 126 8.42 -16.57 5.49
C LYS A 126 9.74 -17.35 5.54
N ARG A 127 9.70 -18.53 6.15
CA ARG A 127 10.90 -19.38 6.29
C ARG A 127 11.54 -19.67 4.92
N GLY A 128 12.84 -19.44 4.82
CA GLY A 128 13.62 -19.74 3.61
C GLY A 128 13.57 -18.66 2.53
N ARG A 129 13.01 -17.47 2.82
CA ARG A 129 12.98 -16.34 1.90
C ARG A 129 13.78 -15.15 2.41
N PRO A 130 14.45 -14.39 1.53
CA PRO A 130 15.10 -13.15 1.91
C PRO A 130 14.05 -12.11 2.32
N LEU A 131 14.41 -11.23 3.25
CA LEU A 131 13.58 -10.10 3.64
C LEU A 131 13.63 -9.01 2.56
N THR A 132 12.48 -8.42 2.28
CA THR A 132 12.38 -7.26 1.38
C THR A 132 13.21 -6.09 1.91
N LYS A 133 13.95 -5.43 1.04
CA LYS A 133 14.71 -4.23 1.41
C LYS A 133 13.77 -3.06 1.63
N LEU A 134 13.75 -2.51 2.84
CA LEU A 134 12.93 -1.37 3.23
C LEU A 134 13.74 -0.09 3.47
N ALA A 135 15.06 -0.14 3.28
CA ALA A 135 15.94 0.99 3.55
C ALA A 135 15.60 2.25 2.74
N ASP A 136 15.15 2.06 1.49
CA ASP A 136 14.82 3.15 0.58
C ASP A 136 13.35 3.61 0.71
N LYS A 137 12.56 2.92 1.54
CA LYS A 137 11.11 3.15 1.66
C LYS A 137 10.70 3.66 3.03
N ILE A 138 11.35 3.19 4.08
CA ILE A 138 11.14 3.65 5.45
C ILE A 138 12.41 4.38 5.86
N VAL A 139 12.35 5.70 5.86
CA VAL A 139 13.53 6.56 5.88
C VAL A 139 13.53 7.48 7.11
N CYS A 140 14.70 7.61 7.75
CA CYS A 140 14.88 8.59 8.83
C CYS A 140 15.17 9.97 8.21
N ALA A 141 14.19 10.89 8.31
CA ALA A 141 14.30 12.25 7.83
C ALA A 141 13.28 13.18 8.49
N ASN A 142 13.46 14.47 8.35
CA ASN A 142 12.44 15.45 8.70
C ASN A 142 11.57 15.74 7.46
N SER A 143 10.39 15.14 7.41
CA SER A 143 9.47 15.23 6.26
C SER A 143 9.02 16.64 5.91
N LEU A 144 9.11 17.60 6.86
CA LEU A 144 8.74 19.00 6.64
C LEU A 144 9.89 19.83 6.05
N LEU A 145 11.15 19.41 6.26
CA LEU A 145 12.33 20.15 5.81
C LEU A 145 13.02 19.51 4.61
N GLU A 146 13.06 18.19 4.59
CA GLU A 146 13.80 17.40 3.62
C GLU A 146 13.03 16.11 3.31
N MET A 147 11.92 16.21 2.56
CA MET A 147 11.18 15.04 2.13
C MET A 147 12.08 14.19 1.21
N PRO A 148 12.36 12.91 1.56
CA PRO A 148 13.29 12.07 0.79
C PRO A 148 12.70 11.55 -0.52
N PHE A 149 11.41 11.80 -0.75
CA PHE A 149 10.69 11.34 -1.94
C PHE A 149 10.29 12.51 -2.84
N SER A 150 10.11 12.22 -4.13
CA SER A 150 9.71 13.23 -5.12
C SER A 150 8.29 13.74 -4.87
N GLU A 151 8.02 14.98 -5.20
CA GLU A 151 6.67 15.56 -5.18
C GLU A 151 5.71 14.77 -6.09
N ASN A 152 4.45 14.71 -5.70
CA ASN A 152 3.38 14.03 -6.45
C ASN A 152 3.66 12.55 -6.79
N SER A 153 4.50 11.86 -5.99
CA SER A 153 4.84 10.46 -6.23
C SER A 153 3.97 9.47 -5.44
N PHE A 154 2.99 9.95 -4.68
CA PHE A 154 2.11 9.13 -3.84
C PHE A 154 0.64 9.36 -4.17
N ASP A 155 -0.12 8.27 -4.14
CA ASP A 155 -1.57 8.28 -4.37
C ASP A 155 -2.34 8.52 -3.07
N VAL A 156 -1.76 8.07 -1.94
CA VAL A 156 -2.38 8.15 -0.61
C VAL A 156 -1.37 8.63 0.42
N VAL A 157 -1.77 9.57 1.25
CA VAL A 157 -1.05 9.96 2.46
C VAL A 157 -1.88 9.59 3.68
N ILE A 158 -1.30 8.81 4.57
CA ILE A 158 -1.91 8.38 5.84
C ILE A 158 -1.03 8.83 7.00
N GLY A 159 -1.56 8.88 8.21
CA GLY A 159 -0.75 9.12 9.39
C GLY A 159 -1.46 9.94 10.45
N ASN A 160 -0.79 10.10 11.56
CA ASN A 160 -1.21 10.95 12.66
C ASN A 160 -0.03 11.80 13.12
N PRO A 161 0.28 12.90 12.41
CA PRO A 161 1.42 13.74 12.75
C PRO A 161 1.26 14.36 14.14
N PRO A 162 2.36 14.57 14.89
CA PRO A 162 2.31 15.09 16.23
C PRO A 162 1.78 16.54 16.25
N TYR A 163 0.71 16.77 17.01
CA TYR A 163 0.17 18.12 17.24
C TYR A 163 1.00 18.86 18.30
N GLY A 164 1.44 20.07 17.96
CA GLY A 164 2.12 20.95 18.90
C GLY A 164 3.55 20.51 19.26
N ALA A 165 4.24 19.83 18.37
CA ALA A 165 5.66 19.54 18.53
C ALA A 165 6.45 20.85 18.74
N LYS A 166 7.29 20.88 19.78
CA LYS A 166 8.16 22.04 20.03
C LYS A 166 9.26 22.04 18.98
N THR A 167 9.22 23.00 18.09
CA THR A 167 10.27 23.24 17.11
C THR A 167 11.33 24.20 17.68
N SER A 168 12.59 23.95 17.36
CA SER A 168 13.69 24.87 17.69
C SER A 168 13.54 26.19 16.91
N LYS A 169 14.20 27.23 17.39
CA LYS A 169 14.21 28.54 16.68
C LYS A 169 14.80 28.44 15.27
N ASP A 170 15.78 27.54 15.08
CA ASP A 170 16.42 27.32 13.78
C ASP A 170 15.47 26.57 12.81
N GLU A 171 14.72 25.59 13.29
CA GLU A 171 13.68 24.92 12.51
C GLU A 171 12.56 25.88 12.11
N GLN A 172 12.09 26.72 13.06
CA GLN A 172 11.10 27.76 12.77
C GLN A 172 11.59 28.75 11.70
N ALA A 173 12.88 29.10 11.72
CA ALA A 173 13.48 29.96 10.70
C ALA A 173 13.54 29.28 9.32
N LYS A 174 13.79 27.97 9.28
CA LYS A 174 13.76 27.18 8.04
C LYS A 174 12.33 27.04 7.51
N PHE A 175 11.35 26.72 8.36
CA PHE A 175 9.92 26.65 7.95
C PHE A 175 9.43 27.96 7.32
N ARG A 176 9.75 29.12 7.91
CA ARG A 176 9.38 30.43 7.36
C ARG A 176 10.00 30.74 5.99
N LYS A 177 11.00 30.01 5.56
CA LYS A 177 11.62 30.17 4.24
C LYS A 177 11.04 29.24 3.19
N ILE A 178 10.42 28.16 3.64
CA ILE A 178 9.83 27.11 2.76
C ILE A 178 8.33 27.35 2.57
N TYR A 179 7.67 27.80 3.63
CA TYR A 179 6.22 28.09 3.69
C TYR A 179 5.99 29.58 4.00
#